data_6ef1faa4e60a9319007c541912240467
#
_entry.id   6ef1faa4e60a9319007c541912240467
#
_cell.length_a   1.000
_cell.length_b   1.000
_cell.length_c   1.000
_cell.angle_alpha   90.00
_cell.angle_beta   90.00
_cell.angle_gamma   90.00
#
_symmetry.space_group_name_H-M   'P 1'
#
loop_
_entity.id
_entity.type
_entity.pdbx_description
1 polymer ?
#
loop_
_entity_poly.entity_id
_entity_poly.type
_entity_poly.pdbx_seq_one_letter_code
_entity_poly.pdbx_strand_id
1 'polypeptide(L)'
;MVPATQPSGMMAGMTTALDPSAPAAVPPRTTPDAFADVTRSESAFRSFLHGLPGVDQVGAEARAAQLGTRSIKTTAKAWAIDTAISMVDLTTLEGADTPGKVRSLAAKARRPDPTDPGCPAVAAVCVYGDLAGVATEALAGTGIHTAAVATAFPSGRASRAVKLADVRDAVGNGADEIDMVIDRGAFLAGRYLDVFDEIVAVKEACGSAHLKVILETGELRTYDAVRRASWLAMLAGGDFIKTSTGKVSPAATLPVCLVMLEAVRDYRAATGIQIGVKPAGGIKTTKDAVKHLVMINEVAGSDWLSPDWFRFGASSLLNDLLLQRQKLRTGHYSGPDHVSVD
;
A
#
# COMPACT_ATOMS: atom_id res chain seq x y z
N MET A 1 -64.29 13.63 37.11
CA MET A 1 -63.95 14.86 36.38
C MET A 1 -62.43 14.99 36.34
N VAL A 2 -61.90 14.82 35.19
CA VAL A 2 -60.49 14.89 34.84
C VAL A 2 -60.19 16.33 34.45
N PRO A 3 -58.92 16.82 34.45
CA PRO A 3 -58.13 16.56 33.25
C PRO A 3 -56.66 16.22 33.47
N ALA A 4 -56.14 15.52 32.47
CA ALA A 4 -54.76 15.16 32.31
C ALA A 4 -53.89 16.36 31.93
N THR A 5 -52.65 16.36 32.42
CA THR A 5 -51.55 17.21 31.94
C THR A 5 -50.44 16.34 31.38
N GLN A 6 -50.11 16.56 30.10
CA GLN A 6 -48.92 15.99 29.47
C GLN A 6 -47.64 16.70 29.91
N PRO A 7 -46.49 16.01 29.98
CA PRO A 7 -45.22 16.65 30.00
C PRO A 7 -44.60 16.75 28.60
N SER A 8 -44.23 17.96 28.25
CA SER A 8 -43.47 18.31 27.04
C SER A 8 -42.09 17.66 27.06
N GLY A 9 -41.79 16.84 26.03
CA GLY A 9 -40.46 16.31 25.81
C GLY A 9 -39.49 17.36 25.26
N MET A 10 -38.47 17.64 25.99
CA MET A 10 -37.29 18.37 25.53
C MET A 10 -36.42 17.41 24.70
N MET A 11 -36.38 17.66 23.39
CA MET A 11 -35.35 17.09 22.52
C MET A 11 -34.02 17.75 22.86
N ALA A 12 -33.12 17.02 23.50
CA ALA A 12 -31.73 17.41 23.66
C ALA A 12 -31.02 17.09 22.30
N GLY A 13 -30.65 18.12 21.57
CA GLY A 13 -29.79 18.00 20.41
C GLY A 13 -28.40 17.54 20.85
N MET A 14 -28.02 16.30 20.49
CA MET A 14 -26.65 15.84 20.57
C MET A 14 -25.84 16.53 19.47
N THR A 15 -25.21 17.64 19.81
CA THR A 15 -24.11 18.21 19.03
C THR A 15 -22.88 17.34 19.33
N THR A 16 -22.55 16.42 18.43
CA THR A 16 -21.26 15.73 18.45
C THR A 16 -20.18 16.77 18.22
N ALA A 17 -19.45 17.12 19.26
CA ALA A 17 -18.24 17.92 19.16
C ALA A 17 -17.22 17.13 18.34
N LEU A 18 -16.74 17.71 17.23
CA LEU A 18 -15.64 17.16 16.44
C LEU A 18 -14.38 17.13 17.32
N ASP A 19 -13.76 15.95 17.41
CA ASP A 19 -12.48 15.77 18.09
C ASP A 19 -11.39 16.55 17.33
N PRO A 20 -10.75 17.56 17.96
CA PRO A 20 -9.72 18.37 17.30
C PRO A 20 -8.40 17.59 17.03
N SER A 21 -8.27 16.35 17.49
CA SER A 21 -7.10 15.49 17.25
C SER A 21 -7.26 14.53 16.08
N ALA A 22 -8.43 14.49 15.42
CA ALA A 22 -8.61 13.68 14.23
C ALA A 22 -7.78 14.27 13.10
N PRO A 23 -6.96 13.47 12.38
CA PRO A 23 -6.22 13.96 11.24
C PRO A 23 -7.21 14.53 10.21
N ALA A 24 -6.93 15.73 9.73
CA ALA A 24 -7.78 16.39 8.73
C ALA A 24 -8.00 15.45 7.55
N ALA A 25 -9.26 15.17 7.22
CA ALA A 25 -9.59 14.35 6.05
C ALA A 25 -8.91 14.94 4.82
N VAL A 26 -8.01 14.18 4.21
CA VAL A 26 -7.39 14.56 2.94
C VAL A 26 -8.50 14.52 1.89
N PRO A 27 -8.81 15.63 1.22
CA PRO A 27 -9.85 15.62 0.20
C PRO A 27 -9.46 14.63 -0.91
N PRO A 28 -10.43 13.95 -1.54
CA PRO A 28 -10.15 13.04 -2.64
C PRO A 28 -9.34 13.78 -3.70
N ARG A 29 -8.20 13.21 -4.10
CA ARG A 29 -7.36 13.79 -5.15
C ARG A 29 -8.11 13.64 -6.47
N THR A 30 -8.52 14.76 -7.03
CA THR A 30 -9.04 14.82 -8.39
C THR A 30 -7.87 14.76 -9.39
N THR A 31 -8.15 14.35 -10.63
CA THR A 31 -7.17 14.45 -11.72
C THR A 31 -6.60 15.87 -11.76
N PRO A 32 -5.27 16.06 -11.76
CA PRO A 32 -4.69 17.41 -11.80
C PRO A 32 -5.19 18.17 -13.04
N ASP A 33 -5.49 19.45 -12.90
CA ASP A 33 -6.06 20.29 -13.96
C ASP A 33 -5.26 20.21 -15.26
N ALA A 34 -3.93 20.12 -15.16
CA ALA A 34 -3.05 19.96 -16.32
C ALA A 34 -3.33 18.70 -17.16
N PHE A 35 -4.03 17.73 -16.60
CA PHE A 35 -4.37 16.44 -17.24
C PHE A 35 -5.87 16.22 -17.41
N ALA A 36 -6.72 17.21 -17.10
CA ALA A 36 -8.17 17.09 -17.22
C ALA A 36 -8.61 16.72 -18.64
N ASP A 37 -7.92 17.23 -19.66
CA ASP A 37 -8.24 16.98 -21.05
C ASP A 37 -7.92 15.55 -21.51
N VAL A 38 -6.93 14.89 -20.91
CA VAL A 38 -6.50 13.55 -21.33
C VAL A 38 -7.50 12.47 -20.93
N THR A 39 -8.30 12.70 -19.90
CA THR A 39 -9.30 11.74 -19.41
C THR A 39 -10.71 11.94 -20.00
N ARG A 40 -10.90 12.88 -20.96
CA ARG A 40 -12.19 13.16 -21.57
C ARG A 40 -12.72 12.08 -22.49
N SER A 41 -11.85 11.24 -23.05
CA SER A 41 -12.25 10.15 -23.93
C SER A 41 -11.21 9.03 -23.94
N GLU A 42 -11.67 7.82 -24.28
CA GLU A 42 -10.77 6.66 -24.43
C GLU A 42 -9.64 6.94 -25.43
N SER A 43 -9.93 7.64 -26.56
CA SER A 43 -8.93 7.98 -27.56
C SER A 43 -7.88 8.95 -27.02
N ALA A 44 -8.30 10.01 -26.32
CA ALA A 44 -7.38 10.98 -25.73
C ALA A 44 -6.51 10.33 -24.66
N PHE A 45 -7.12 9.53 -23.79
CA PHE A 45 -6.39 8.84 -22.71
C PHE A 45 -5.42 7.79 -23.25
N ARG A 46 -5.84 7.01 -24.25
CA ARG A 46 -4.97 6.07 -24.95
C ARG A 46 -3.78 6.80 -25.59
N SER A 47 -4.03 7.90 -26.31
CA SER A 47 -2.96 8.69 -26.95
C SER A 47 -1.96 9.21 -25.93
N PHE A 48 -2.43 9.70 -24.79
CA PHE A 48 -1.57 10.15 -23.69
C PHE A 48 -0.72 8.99 -23.14
N LEU A 49 -1.35 7.87 -22.75
CA LEU A 49 -0.64 6.73 -22.15
C LEU A 49 0.39 6.10 -23.10
N HIS A 50 0.08 6.04 -24.39
CA HIS A 50 1.01 5.55 -25.41
C HIS A 50 2.05 6.59 -25.84
N GLY A 51 1.82 7.88 -25.56
CA GLY A 51 2.78 8.96 -25.73
C GLY A 51 3.79 9.11 -24.60
N LEU A 52 3.61 8.39 -23.49
CA LEU A 52 4.61 8.35 -22.41
C LEU A 52 5.95 7.81 -22.96
N PRO A 53 7.09 8.30 -22.46
CA PRO A 53 8.40 7.78 -22.85
C PRO A 53 8.45 6.26 -22.67
N GLY A 54 8.94 5.55 -23.70
CA GLY A 54 9.15 4.10 -23.67
C GLY A 54 10.19 3.73 -22.61
N VAL A 55 10.07 2.53 -22.07
CA VAL A 55 11.04 1.98 -21.10
C VAL A 55 12.07 1.15 -21.86
N ASP A 56 13.33 1.57 -21.79
CA ASP A 56 14.45 0.71 -22.23
C ASP A 56 14.58 -0.47 -21.27
N GLN A 57 14.06 -1.63 -21.69
CA GLN A 57 14.07 -2.84 -20.87
C GLN A 57 15.49 -3.24 -20.46
N VAL A 58 16.42 -3.25 -21.41
CA VAL A 58 17.82 -3.69 -21.17
C VAL A 58 18.49 -2.72 -20.19
N GLY A 59 18.33 -1.43 -20.41
CA GLY A 59 18.87 -0.40 -19.53
C GLY A 59 18.27 -0.44 -18.13
N ALA A 60 16.95 -0.65 -18.00
CA ALA A 60 16.26 -0.76 -16.71
C ALA A 60 16.73 -1.99 -15.93
N GLU A 61 16.84 -3.15 -16.58
CA GLU A 61 17.35 -4.38 -15.97
C GLU A 61 18.82 -4.25 -15.54
N ALA A 62 19.67 -3.68 -16.39
CA ALA A 62 21.08 -3.43 -16.09
C ALA A 62 21.24 -2.47 -14.91
N ARG A 63 20.48 -1.37 -14.89
CA ARG A 63 20.50 -0.38 -13.80
C ARG A 63 20.00 -0.98 -12.48
N ALA A 64 18.90 -1.73 -12.50
CA ALA A 64 18.39 -2.41 -11.31
C ALA A 64 19.40 -3.43 -10.77
N ALA A 65 20.04 -4.20 -11.65
CA ALA A 65 21.10 -5.14 -11.27
C ALA A 65 22.28 -4.41 -10.63
N GLN A 66 22.76 -3.31 -11.22
CA GLN A 66 23.86 -2.51 -10.68
C GLN A 66 23.52 -1.94 -9.29
N LEU A 67 22.33 -1.36 -9.10
CA LEU A 67 21.87 -0.88 -7.80
C LEU A 67 21.81 -2.03 -6.77
N GLY A 68 21.36 -3.21 -7.20
CA GLY A 68 21.29 -4.40 -6.37
C GLY A 68 22.64 -4.98 -5.91
N THR A 69 23.77 -4.55 -6.49
CA THR A 69 25.11 -4.96 -6.05
C THR A 69 25.66 -4.12 -4.91
N ARG A 70 25.07 -2.94 -4.68
CA ARG A 70 25.54 -2.05 -3.62
C ARG A 70 25.34 -2.68 -2.26
N SER A 71 26.35 -2.58 -1.42
CA SER A 71 26.33 -3.08 -0.04
C SER A 71 26.48 -1.92 0.95
N ILE A 72 25.71 -1.99 2.03
CA ILE A 72 25.81 -1.09 3.17
C ILE A 72 26.37 -1.86 4.36
N LYS A 73 27.15 -1.18 5.21
CA LYS A 73 27.85 -1.81 6.32
C LYS A 73 27.62 -1.05 7.62
N THR A 74 27.90 -1.72 8.73
CA THR A 74 27.91 -1.14 10.08
C THR A 74 26.65 -0.36 10.45
N THR A 75 26.77 0.90 10.84
CA THR A 75 25.66 1.76 11.29
C THR A 75 24.60 1.97 10.22
N ALA A 76 25.02 2.13 8.95
CA ALA A 76 24.07 2.23 7.83
C ALA A 76 23.22 0.96 7.66
N LYS A 77 23.80 -0.23 7.92
CA LYS A 77 23.05 -1.49 7.89
C LYS A 77 22.01 -1.57 9.02
N ALA A 78 22.39 -1.17 10.24
CA ALA A 78 21.46 -1.14 11.37
C ALA A 78 20.29 -0.20 11.10
N TRP A 79 20.58 1.02 10.67
CA TRP A 79 19.57 2.01 10.28
C TRP A 79 18.64 1.48 9.17
N ALA A 80 19.20 0.85 8.15
CA ALA A 80 18.39 0.33 7.04
C ALA A 80 17.47 -0.83 7.47
N ILE A 81 17.89 -1.66 8.42
CA ILE A 81 17.03 -2.72 8.97
C ILE A 81 15.87 -2.09 9.74
N ASP A 82 16.13 -1.13 10.62
CA ASP A 82 15.09 -0.45 11.39
C ASP A 82 14.14 0.33 10.48
N THR A 83 14.67 1.03 9.47
CA THR A 83 13.88 1.69 8.43
C THR A 83 13.01 0.69 7.66
N ALA A 84 13.57 -0.46 7.25
CA ALA A 84 12.78 -1.47 6.55
C ALA A 84 11.66 -2.04 7.44
N ILE A 85 11.90 -2.27 8.74
CA ILE A 85 10.87 -2.73 9.69
C ILE A 85 9.72 -1.71 9.76
N SER A 86 10.04 -0.41 9.93
CA SER A 86 9.04 0.65 10.02
C SER A 86 8.23 0.85 8.74
N MET A 87 8.67 0.28 7.61
CA MET A 87 8.01 0.35 6.31
C MET A 87 7.24 -0.93 5.95
N VAL A 88 7.17 -1.94 6.82
CA VAL A 88 6.45 -3.18 6.53
C VAL A 88 4.94 -2.98 6.68
N ASP A 89 4.17 -3.38 5.66
CA ASP A 89 2.77 -3.74 5.81
C ASP A 89 2.71 -5.23 6.11
N LEU A 90 2.59 -5.58 7.40
CA LEU A 90 2.58 -6.97 7.85
C LEU A 90 1.28 -7.64 7.44
N THR A 91 1.37 -8.62 6.54
CA THR A 91 0.24 -9.08 5.73
C THR A 91 -0.11 -10.53 6.02
N THR A 92 -1.42 -10.80 6.22
CA THR A 92 -2.00 -12.13 6.12
C THR A 92 -3.26 -12.07 5.26
N LEU A 93 -3.33 -12.90 4.20
CA LEU A 93 -4.40 -12.90 3.21
C LEU A 93 -4.68 -14.36 2.80
N GLU A 94 -4.96 -15.20 3.79
CA GLU A 94 -5.27 -16.61 3.58
C GLU A 94 -6.75 -16.87 3.90
N GLY A 95 -7.40 -17.74 3.15
CA GLY A 95 -8.80 -18.10 3.39
C GLY A 95 -9.05 -18.78 4.74
N ALA A 96 -7.97 -19.19 5.44
CA ALA A 96 -8.03 -19.78 6.77
C ALA A 96 -7.68 -18.78 7.89
N ASP A 97 -7.56 -17.49 7.59
CA ASP A 97 -7.27 -16.48 8.61
C ASP A 97 -8.42 -16.38 9.62
N THR A 98 -8.05 -16.24 10.88
CA THR A 98 -9.00 -16.15 11.98
C THR A 98 -8.80 -14.86 12.78
N PRO A 99 -9.82 -14.40 13.52
CA PRO A 99 -9.66 -13.26 14.44
C PRO A 99 -8.49 -13.44 15.44
N GLY A 100 -8.25 -14.67 15.90
CA GLY A 100 -7.10 -14.98 16.77
C GLY A 100 -5.76 -14.76 16.08
N LYS A 101 -5.62 -15.20 14.84
CA LYS A 101 -4.42 -14.97 14.04
C LYS A 101 -4.19 -13.48 13.78
N VAL A 102 -5.24 -12.73 13.47
CA VAL A 102 -5.13 -11.27 13.24
C VAL A 102 -4.71 -10.54 14.52
N ARG A 103 -5.26 -10.90 15.70
CA ARG A 103 -4.81 -10.33 16.97
C ARG A 103 -3.34 -10.65 17.28
N SER A 104 -2.90 -11.87 16.99
CA SER A 104 -1.49 -12.26 17.13
C SER A 104 -0.59 -11.45 16.19
N LEU A 105 -1.02 -11.27 14.93
CA LEU A 105 -0.30 -10.46 13.95
C LEU A 105 -0.22 -8.99 14.38
N ALA A 106 -1.31 -8.42 14.90
CA ALA A 106 -1.34 -7.07 15.44
C ALA A 106 -0.41 -6.90 16.66
N ALA A 107 -0.36 -7.88 17.57
CA ALA A 107 0.59 -7.87 18.69
C ALA A 107 2.05 -7.86 18.20
N LYS A 108 2.38 -8.67 17.19
CA LYS A 108 3.69 -8.68 16.54
C LYS A 108 3.97 -7.36 15.82
N ALA A 109 3.00 -6.77 15.13
CA ALA A 109 3.14 -5.48 14.47
C ALA A 109 3.53 -4.36 15.43
N ARG A 110 2.91 -4.33 16.62
CA ARG A 110 3.18 -3.34 17.68
C ARG A 110 4.55 -3.48 18.32
N ARG A 111 5.01 -4.70 18.48
CA ARG A 111 6.26 -5.03 19.18
C ARG A 111 6.95 -6.21 18.51
N PRO A 112 7.60 -5.97 17.35
CA PRO A 112 8.17 -7.05 16.55
C PRO A 112 9.25 -7.86 17.28
N ASP A 113 10.08 -7.20 18.09
CA ASP A 113 11.04 -7.82 19.01
C ASP A 113 10.64 -7.52 20.46
N PRO A 114 10.00 -8.48 21.17
CA PRO A 114 9.62 -8.28 22.57
C PRO A 114 10.80 -8.08 23.53
N THR A 115 11.99 -8.49 23.11
CA THR A 115 13.21 -8.42 23.94
C THR A 115 13.98 -7.11 23.77
N ASP A 116 13.61 -6.31 22.73
CA ASP A 116 14.25 -5.04 22.47
C ASP A 116 13.25 -3.89 22.26
N PRO A 117 13.03 -3.05 23.26
CA PRO A 117 12.14 -1.88 23.16
C PRO A 117 12.55 -0.86 22.09
N GLY A 118 13.81 -0.90 21.62
CA GLY A 118 14.29 -0.04 20.53
C GLY A 118 13.93 -0.53 19.13
N CYS A 119 13.28 -1.70 19.00
CA CYS A 119 12.81 -2.18 17.73
C CYS A 119 11.57 -1.37 17.28
N PRO A 120 11.58 -0.76 16.07
CA PRO A 120 10.42 -0.01 15.60
C PRO A 120 9.22 -0.93 15.35
N ALA A 121 8.02 -0.37 15.50
CA ALA A 121 6.79 -1.00 15.04
C ALA A 121 6.74 -1.02 13.51
N VAL A 122 5.85 -1.84 12.92
CA VAL A 122 5.60 -1.83 11.48
C VAL A 122 4.65 -0.70 11.08
N ALA A 123 4.53 -0.41 9.77
CA ALA A 123 3.67 0.64 9.25
C ALA A 123 2.18 0.29 9.32
N ALA A 124 1.82 -0.93 8.93
CA ALA A 124 0.45 -1.38 8.84
C ALA A 124 0.30 -2.88 9.08
N VAL A 125 -0.91 -3.30 9.42
CA VAL A 125 -1.37 -4.69 9.32
C VAL A 125 -2.35 -4.77 8.14
N CYS A 126 -2.11 -5.70 7.20
CA CYS A 126 -2.93 -5.84 6.01
C CYS A 126 -3.68 -7.19 6.04
N VAL A 127 -5.01 -7.13 5.94
CA VAL A 127 -5.93 -8.26 6.09
C VAL A 127 -7.06 -8.23 5.04
N TYR A 128 -7.94 -9.22 5.04
CA TYR A 128 -9.22 -9.14 4.34
C TYR A 128 -10.19 -8.16 5.05
N GLY A 129 -11.10 -7.54 4.28
CA GLY A 129 -11.99 -6.48 4.76
C GLY A 129 -12.88 -6.91 5.93
N ASP A 130 -13.34 -8.16 5.98
CA ASP A 130 -14.15 -8.73 7.07
C ASP A 130 -13.37 -8.86 8.39
N LEU A 131 -12.04 -8.91 8.33
CA LEU A 131 -11.14 -8.96 9.50
C LEU A 131 -10.57 -7.58 9.88
N ALA A 132 -10.86 -6.53 9.10
CA ALA A 132 -10.34 -5.18 9.37
C ALA A 132 -10.73 -4.66 10.76
N GLY A 133 -11.98 -4.91 11.19
CA GLY A 133 -12.44 -4.50 12.53
C GLY A 133 -11.64 -5.13 13.67
N VAL A 134 -11.23 -6.39 13.51
CA VAL A 134 -10.38 -7.07 14.50
C VAL A 134 -8.98 -6.46 14.55
N ALA A 135 -8.41 -6.10 13.39
CA ALA A 135 -7.11 -5.45 13.31
C ALA A 135 -7.17 -4.03 13.91
N THR A 136 -8.17 -3.25 13.54
CA THR A 136 -8.36 -1.87 14.03
C THR A 136 -8.51 -1.82 15.54
N GLU A 137 -9.33 -2.71 16.14
CA GLU A 137 -9.47 -2.84 17.59
C GLU A 137 -8.12 -3.16 18.25
N ALA A 138 -7.38 -4.14 17.72
CA ALA A 138 -6.11 -4.59 18.28
C ALA A 138 -4.98 -3.55 18.13
N LEU A 139 -5.06 -2.65 17.12
CA LEU A 139 -4.08 -1.61 16.84
C LEU A 139 -4.45 -0.24 17.42
N ALA A 140 -5.58 -0.12 18.11
CA ALA A 140 -6.05 1.16 18.65
C ALA A 140 -4.98 1.86 19.49
N GLY A 141 -4.76 3.17 19.23
CA GLY A 141 -3.81 4.01 19.94
C GLY A 141 -2.33 3.75 19.66
N THR A 142 -1.99 2.94 18.65
CA THR A 142 -0.59 2.62 18.30
C THR A 142 -0.01 3.46 17.17
N GLY A 143 -0.84 4.10 16.35
CA GLY A 143 -0.43 4.77 15.11
C GLY A 143 -0.11 3.81 13.94
N ILE A 144 -0.29 2.48 14.12
CA ILE A 144 -0.13 1.49 13.05
C ILE A 144 -1.42 1.44 12.26
N HIS A 145 -1.33 1.51 10.93
CA HIS A 145 -2.49 1.51 10.04
C HIS A 145 -3.15 0.14 9.92
N THR A 146 -4.47 0.15 9.68
CA THR A 146 -5.23 -1.03 9.25
C THR A 146 -5.45 -0.96 7.75
N ALA A 147 -4.74 -1.77 7.00
CA ALA A 147 -4.94 -1.91 5.57
C ALA A 147 -5.87 -3.10 5.28
N ALA A 148 -6.80 -2.93 4.35
CA ALA A 148 -7.65 -4.02 3.88
C ALA A 148 -7.57 -4.16 2.37
N VAL A 149 -7.51 -5.42 1.88
CA VAL A 149 -7.65 -5.69 0.45
C VAL A 149 -9.13 -5.63 0.07
N ALA A 150 -9.42 -5.10 -1.12
CA ALA A 150 -10.78 -4.98 -1.64
C ALA A 150 -10.84 -5.12 -3.17
N THR A 151 -12.02 -4.86 -3.76
CA THR A 151 -12.34 -4.94 -5.18
C THR A 151 -12.22 -6.34 -5.76
N ALA A 152 -12.78 -7.32 -5.04
CA ALA A 152 -12.73 -8.75 -5.38
C ALA A 152 -11.28 -9.28 -5.46
N PHE A 153 -10.48 -8.92 -4.45
CA PHE A 153 -9.10 -9.44 -4.31
C PHE A 153 -9.08 -10.99 -4.25
N PRO A 154 -8.13 -11.70 -4.92
CA PRO A 154 -7.02 -11.15 -5.69
C PRO A 154 -7.33 -10.95 -7.18
N SER A 155 -8.49 -11.35 -7.66
CA SER A 155 -8.78 -11.40 -9.10
C SER A 155 -9.10 -10.03 -9.73
N GLY A 156 -9.65 -9.10 -8.96
CA GLY A 156 -10.17 -7.83 -9.48
C GLY A 156 -11.41 -8.01 -10.38
N ARG A 157 -12.11 -9.17 -10.32
CA ARG A 157 -13.19 -9.57 -11.24
C ARG A 157 -14.53 -9.64 -10.53
N ALA A 158 -15.25 -8.52 -10.53
CA ALA A 158 -16.64 -8.41 -10.10
C ALA A 158 -17.27 -7.19 -10.79
N SER A 159 -18.59 -7.02 -10.67
CA SER A 159 -19.23 -5.79 -11.11
C SER A 159 -18.75 -4.61 -10.25
N ARG A 160 -18.76 -3.40 -10.82
CA ARG A 160 -18.37 -2.18 -10.10
C ARG A 160 -19.16 -2.00 -8.80
N ALA A 161 -20.47 -2.31 -8.81
CA ALA A 161 -21.31 -2.22 -7.62
C ALA A 161 -20.82 -3.11 -6.47
N VAL A 162 -20.42 -4.36 -6.77
CA VAL A 162 -19.87 -5.30 -5.78
C VAL A 162 -18.51 -4.79 -5.26
N LYS A 163 -17.64 -4.32 -6.14
CA LYS A 163 -16.33 -3.78 -5.75
C LYS A 163 -16.46 -2.56 -4.82
N LEU A 164 -17.40 -1.66 -5.11
CA LEU A 164 -17.66 -0.49 -4.26
C LEU A 164 -18.30 -0.86 -2.92
N ALA A 165 -19.14 -1.89 -2.89
CA ALA A 165 -19.68 -2.42 -1.64
C ALA A 165 -18.58 -3.02 -0.76
N ASP A 166 -17.68 -3.80 -1.35
CA ASP A 166 -16.49 -4.40 -0.71
C ASP A 166 -15.60 -3.33 -0.06
N VAL A 167 -15.32 -2.23 -0.79
CA VAL A 167 -14.54 -1.10 -0.26
C VAL A 167 -15.25 -0.42 0.93
N ARG A 168 -16.56 -0.12 0.79
CA ARG A 168 -17.32 0.53 1.86
C ARG A 168 -17.42 -0.35 3.11
N ASP A 169 -17.54 -1.65 2.94
CA ASP A 169 -17.54 -2.61 4.04
C ASP A 169 -16.20 -2.60 4.78
N ALA A 170 -15.08 -2.68 4.05
CA ALA A 170 -13.75 -2.62 4.65
C ALA A 170 -13.50 -1.31 5.40
N VAL A 171 -13.87 -0.16 4.82
CA VAL A 171 -13.77 1.16 5.49
C VAL A 171 -14.72 1.24 6.69
N GLY A 172 -15.96 0.74 6.57
CA GLY A 172 -16.93 0.67 7.65
C GLY A 172 -16.46 -0.19 8.82
N ASN A 173 -15.64 -1.21 8.56
CA ASN A 173 -14.96 -2.04 9.55
C ASN A 173 -13.69 -1.37 10.14
N GLY A 174 -13.35 -0.16 9.72
CA GLY A 174 -12.28 0.64 10.31
C GLY A 174 -10.95 0.57 9.58
N ALA A 175 -10.90 0.04 8.34
CA ALA A 175 -9.70 0.16 7.51
C ALA A 175 -9.45 1.64 7.16
N ASP A 176 -8.24 2.12 7.40
CA ASP A 176 -7.78 3.46 7.03
C ASP A 176 -6.90 3.47 5.78
N GLU A 177 -6.61 2.28 5.23
CA GLU A 177 -5.95 2.06 3.96
C GLU A 177 -6.63 0.94 3.18
N ILE A 178 -6.88 1.15 1.89
CA ILE A 178 -7.50 0.17 0.99
C ILE A 178 -6.53 -0.22 -0.12
N ASP A 179 -6.26 -1.52 -0.25
CA ASP A 179 -5.45 -2.09 -1.32
C ASP A 179 -6.40 -2.67 -2.39
N MET A 180 -6.76 -1.88 -3.41
CA MET A 180 -7.62 -2.32 -4.51
C MET A 180 -6.83 -3.08 -5.59
N VAL A 181 -7.51 -3.95 -6.33
CA VAL A 181 -6.95 -4.60 -7.53
C VAL A 181 -7.65 -4.05 -8.77
N ILE A 182 -6.89 -3.61 -9.78
CA ILE A 182 -7.44 -3.15 -11.06
C ILE A 182 -8.08 -4.30 -11.86
N ASP A 183 -9.04 -3.98 -12.74
CA ASP A 183 -9.46 -4.90 -13.81
C ASP A 183 -8.35 -5.02 -14.86
N ARG A 184 -7.47 -6.01 -14.66
CA ARG A 184 -6.36 -6.29 -15.58
C ARG A 184 -6.83 -6.65 -16.99
N GLY A 185 -7.98 -7.33 -17.08
CA GLY A 185 -8.58 -7.68 -18.36
C GLY A 185 -9.00 -6.45 -19.18
N ALA A 186 -9.59 -5.46 -18.52
CA ALA A 186 -9.92 -4.18 -19.14
C ALA A 186 -8.66 -3.43 -19.58
N PHE A 187 -7.66 -3.36 -18.70
CA PHE A 187 -6.37 -2.72 -19.02
C PHE A 187 -5.68 -3.36 -20.22
N LEU A 188 -5.55 -4.69 -20.25
CA LEU A 188 -4.91 -5.45 -21.33
C LEU A 188 -5.70 -5.38 -22.64
N ALA A 189 -7.02 -5.21 -22.58
CA ALA A 189 -7.87 -4.96 -23.74
C ALA A 189 -7.80 -3.51 -24.23
N GLY A 190 -7.05 -2.63 -23.56
CA GLY A 190 -6.90 -1.22 -23.91
C GLY A 190 -8.14 -0.37 -23.54
N ARG A 191 -9.00 -0.84 -22.65
CA ARG A 191 -10.12 -0.08 -22.10
C ARG A 191 -9.63 0.72 -20.88
N TYR A 192 -8.78 1.70 -21.15
CA TYR A 192 -8.07 2.43 -20.09
C TYR A 192 -8.99 3.34 -19.29
N LEU A 193 -9.96 3.96 -19.95
CA LEU A 193 -10.93 4.83 -19.27
C LEU A 193 -11.83 4.06 -18.32
N ASP A 194 -12.21 2.83 -18.66
CA ASP A 194 -13.00 1.96 -17.75
C ASP A 194 -12.23 1.67 -16.46
N VAL A 195 -10.91 1.41 -16.56
CA VAL A 195 -10.04 1.18 -15.39
C VAL A 195 -9.85 2.47 -14.60
N PHE A 196 -9.66 3.59 -15.26
CA PHE A 196 -9.53 4.90 -14.65
C PHE A 196 -10.80 5.25 -13.84
N ASP A 197 -11.98 5.16 -14.47
CA ASP A 197 -13.27 5.45 -13.83
C ASP A 197 -13.59 4.51 -12.66
N GLU A 198 -13.08 3.26 -12.71
CA GLU A 198 -13.19 2.33 -11.60
C GLU A 198 -12.34 2.80 -10.42
N ILE A 199 -11.08 3.19 -10.66
CA ILE A 199 -10.20 3.67 -9.59
C ILE A 199 -10.73 4.96 -8.97
N VAL A 200 -11.23 5.91 -9.78
CA VAL A 200 -11.86 7.14 -9.28
C VAL A 200 -13.03 6.81 -8.37
N ALA A 201 -13.95 5.94 -8.81
CA ALA A 201 -15.10 5.54 -8.00
C ALA A 201 -14.71 4.82 -6.70
N VAL A 202 -13.64 4.01 -6.74
CA VAL A 202 -13.08 3.36 -5.55
C VAL A 202 -12.46 4.40 -4.62
N LYS A 203 -11.71 5.37 -5.14
CA LYS A 203 -11.13 6.45 -4.32
C LYS A 203 -12.22 7.27 -3.62
N GLU A 204 -13.31 7.57 -4.30
CA GLU A 204 -14.49 8.22 -3.68
C GLU A 204 -15.11 7.34 -2.58
N ALA A 205 -15.21 6.03 -2.81
CA ALA A 205 -15.76 5.09 -1.82
C ALA A 205 -14.85 4.91 -0.58
N CYS A 206 -13.54 5.15 -0.72
CA CYS A 206 -12.57 5.13 0.39
C CYS A 206 -12.78 6.30 1.38
N GLY A 207 -13.42 7.39 0.97
CA GLY A 207 -13.54 8.60 1.81
C GLY A 207 -12.18 9.13 2.25
N SER A 208 -11.88 9.12 3.53
CA SER A 208 -10.58 9.54 4.09
C SER A 208 -9.49 8.47 4.06
N ALA A 209 -9.84 7.21 3.76
CA ALA A 209 -8.85 6.14 3.70
C ALA A 209 -7.91 6.30 2.50
N HIS A 210 -6.63 5.93 2.69
CA HIS A 210 -5.65 5.93 1.61
C HIS A 210 -5.93 4.78 0.64
N LEU A 211 -5.81 5.06 -0.66
CA LEU A 211 -5.97 4.08 -1.71
C LEU A 211 -4.63 3.63 -2.28
N LYS A 212 -4.33 2.34 -2.19
CA LYS A 212 -3.19 1.70 -2.85
C LYS A 212 -3.71 0.86 -4.02
N VAL A 213 -3.24 1.16 -5.22
CA VAL A 213 -3.71 0.53 -6.46
C VAL A 213 -2.77 -0.61 -6.86
N ILE A 214 -3.24 -1.85 -6.74
CA ILE A 214 -2.51 -3.05 -7.17
C ILE A 214 -2.61 -3.17 -8.68
N LEU A 215 -1.47 -3.06 -9.36
CA LEU A 215 -1.35 -3.14 -10.81
C LEU A 215 -1.27 -4.59 -11.32
N GLU A 216 -0.83 -5.53 -10.47
CA GLU A 216 -0.49 -6.93 -10.80
C GLU A 216 0.54 -7.00 -11.92
N THR A 217 1.67 -6.40 -11.68
CA THR A 217 2.72 -6.16 -12.69
C THR A 217 3.22 -7.41 -13.41
N GLY A 218 3.14 -8.57 -12.76
CA GLY A 218 3.50 -9.86 -13.38
C GLY A 218 2.60 -10.25 -14.56
N GLU A 219 1.36 -9.74 -14.61
CA GLU A 219 0.42 -9.99 -15.72
C GLU A 219 0.45 -8.89 -16.80
N LEU A 220 1.07 -7.73 -16.54
CA LEU A 220 1.14 -6.63 -17.49
C LEU A 220 2.17 -6.83 -18.62
N ARG A 221 3.00 -7.85 -18.53
CA ARG A 221 3.92 -8.37 -19.56
C ARG A 221 5.10 -7.48 -19.92
N THR A 222 4.96 -6.15 -20.00
CA THR A 222 6.02 -5.22 -20.41
C THR A 222 6.20 -4.08 -19.41
N TYR A 223 7.40 -3.53 -19.32
CA TYR A 223 7.67 -2.37 -18.48
C TYR A 223 6.92 -1.12 -18.95
N ASP A 224 6.67 -1.00 -20.26
CA ASP A 224 5.80 0.06 -20.80
C ASP A 224 4.38 -0.05 -20.26
N ALA A 225 3.83 -1.26 -20.18
CA ALA A 225 2.50 -1.48 -19.60
C ALA A 225 2.48 -1.16 -18.10
N VAL A 226 3.54 -1.51 -17.36
CA VAL A 226 3.70 -1.14 -15.94
C VAL A 226 3.73 0.39 -15.79
N ARG A 227 4.51 1.10 -16.62
CA ARG A 227 4.57 2.57 -16.60
C ARG A 227 3.21 3.19 -16.91
N ARG A 228 2.50 2.71 -17.94
CA ARG A 228 1.15 3.19 -18.30
C ARG A 228 0.14 2.96 -17.18
N ALA A 229 0.13 1.76 -16.59
CA ALA A 229 -0.76 1.45 -15.47
C ALA A 229 -0.45 2.31 -14.23
N SER A 230 0.83 2.60 -13.97
CA SER A 230 1.25 3.49 -12.90
C SER A 230 0.71 4.90 -13.11
N TRP A 231 0.88 5.48 -14.30
CA TRP A 231 0.35 6.80 -14.63
C TRP A 231 -1.17 6.86 -14.56
N LEU A 232 -1.85 5.84 -15.11
CA LEU A 232 -3.30 5.72 -15.03
C LEU A 232 -3.79 5.74 -13.57
N ALA A 233 -3.19 4.92 -12.71
CA ALA A 233 -3.57 4.81 -11.30
C ALA A 233 -3.34 6.13 -10.53
N MET A 234 -2.23 6.82 -10.78
CA MET A 234 -1.91 8.09 -10.17
C MET A 234 -2.86 9.22 -10.61
N LEU A 235 -3.17 9.29 -11.92
CA LEU A 235 -4.13 10.25 -12.46
C LEU A 235 -5.55 10.02 -11.92
N ALA A 236 -5.92 8.77 -11.63
CA ALA A 236 -7.21 8.41 -11.05
C ALA A 236 -7.31 8.65 -9.53
N GLY A 237 -6.25 9.19 -8.89
CA GLY A 237 -6.27 9.58 -7.48
C GLY A 237 -5.74 8.52 -6.52
N GLY A 238 -5.03 7.48 -7.00
CA GLY A 238 -4.33 6.55 -6.12
C GLY A 238 -3.28 7.26 -5.26
N ASP A 239 -3.25 7.01 -3.95
CA ASP A 239 -2.22 7.54 -3.04
C ASP A 239 -0.94 6.72 -3.11
N PHE A 240 -1.06 5.44 -3.44
CA PHE A 240 0.04 4.51 -3.69
C PHE A 240 -0.22 3.70 -4.96
N ILE A 241 0.86 3.33 -5.65
CA ILE A 241 0.83 2.23 -6.62
C ILE A 241 1.51 1.02 -6.02
N LYS A 242 0.88 -0.15 -6.15
CA LYS A 242 1.36 -1.42 -5.58
C LYS A 242 1.64 -2.42 -6.70
N THR A 243 2.74 -3.17 -6.59
CA THR A 243 3.13 -4.09 -7.65
C THR A 243 2.13 -5.22 -7.85
N SER A 244 1.77 -5.93 -6.78
CA SER A 244 1.18 -7.27 -6.90
C SER A 244 0.26 -7.62 -5.73
N THR A 245 -0.64 -8.56 -5.97
CA THR A 245 -1.45 -9.20 -4.93
C THR A 245 -0.62 -10.13 -4.03
N GLY A 246 0.52 -10.61 -4.53
CA GLY A 246 1.30 -11.67 -3.90
C GLY A 246 0.78 -13.09 -4.19
N LYS A 247 -0.32 -13.22 -4.95
CA LYS A 247 -0.94 -14.51 -5.33
C LYS A 247 -0.55 -14.95 -6.74
N VAL A 248 0.12 -14.07 -7.52
CA VAL A 248 0.61 -14.35 -8.89
C VAL A 248 2.13 -14.19 -8.93
N SER A 249 2.80 -14.99 -9.74
CA SER A 249 4.24 -14.92 -9.98
C SER A 249 4.51 -14.65 -11.47
N PRO A 250 5.50 -13.78 -11.81
CA PRO A 250 6.36 -13.04 -10.89
C PRO A 250 5.60 -11.92 -10.16
N ALA A 251 6.04 -11.62 -8.93
CA ALA A 251 5.51 -10.50 -8.15
C ALA A 251 6.46 -9.29 -8.22
N ALA A 252 6.82 -8.65 -7.09
CA ALA A 252 7.76 -7.54 -7.09
C ALA A 252 9.16 -7.99 -7.53
N THR A 253 9.71 -7.32 -8.54
CA THR A 253 11.10 -7.45 -8.97
C THR A 253 11.77 -6.08 -8.93
N LEU A 254 13.12 -6.04 -8.76
CA LEU A 254 13.84 -4.77 -8.75
C LEU A 254 13.61 -3.92 -10.02
N PRO A 255 13.66 -4.48 -11.25
CA PRO A 255 13.38 -3.69 -12.46
C PRO A 255 11.95 -3.10 -12.48
N VAL A 256 10.94 -3.88 -12.08
CA VAL A 256 9.56 -3.39 -11.99
C VAL A 256 9.45 -2.24 -10.98
N CYS A 257 10.06 -2.40 -9.78
CA CYS A 257 10.08 -1.34 -8.77
C CYS A 257 10.82 -0.09 -9.27
N LEU A 258 11.90 -0.25 -10.03
CA LEU A 258 12.61 0.85 -10.67
C LEU A 258 11.69 1.64 -11.61
N VAL A 259 10.98 0.95 -12.51
CA VAL A 259 10.03 1.59 -13.46
C VAL A 259 8.92 2.32 -12.71
N MET A 260 8.38 1.75 -11.63
CA MET A 260 7.36 2.39 -10.81
C MET A 260 7.90 3.61 -10.05
N LEU A 261 9.10 3.55 -9.50
CA LEU A 261 9.75 4.70 -8.85
C LEU A 261 10.04 5.83 -9.83
N GLU A 262 10.48 5.49 -11.05
CA GLU A 262 10.64 6.48 -12.11
C GLU A 262 9.30 7.12 -12.51
N ALA A 263 8.22 6.33 -12.58
CA ALA A 263 6.89 6.84 -12.89
C ALA A 263 6.39 7.83 -11.82
N VAL A 264 6.55 7.52 -10.51
CA VAL A 264 6.13 8.44 -9.43
C VAL A 264 7.00 9.69 -9.37
N ARG A 265 8.30 9.57 -9.64
CA ARG A 265 9.22 10.73 -9.75
C ARG A 265 8.78 11.67 -10.88
N ASP A 266 8.52 11.11 -12.07
CA ASP A 266 8.11 11.86 -13.24
C ASP A 266 6.73 12.51 -13.03
N TYR A 267 5.79 11.77 -12.39
CA TYR A 267 4.49 12.30 -12.02
C TYR A 267 4.60 13.48 -11.04
N ARG A 268 5.44 13.34 -9.99
CA ARG A 268 5.70 14.43 -9.05
C ARG A 268 6.30 15.65 -9.76
N ALA A 269 7.24 15.44 -10.67
CA ALA A 269 7.83 16.52 -11.46
C ALA A 269 6.79 17.26 -12.32
N ALA A 270 5.80 16.55 -12.86
CA ALA A 270 4.76 17.11 -13.71
C ALA A 270 3.61 17.76 -12.93
N THR A 271 3.32 17.31 -11.71
CA THR A 271 2.10 17.69 -10.96
C THR A 271 2.38 18.34 -9.60
N GLY A 272 3.58 18.19 -9.05
CA GLY A 272 3.89 18.53 -7.66
C GLY A 272 3.33 17.53 -6.63
N ILE A 273 2.55 16.51 -7.04
CA ILE A 273 1.89 15.55 -6.16
C ILE A 273 2.83 14.37 -5.92
N GLN A 274 3.03 14.02 -4.65
CA GLN A 274 3.82 12.87 -4.25
C GLN A 274 2.93 11.64 -4.08
N ILE A 275 3.34 10.51 -4.68
CA ILE A 275 2.64 9.23 -4.65
C ILE A 275 3.58 8.18 -4.07
N GLY A 276 3.05 7.28 -3.24
CA GLY A 276 3.82 6.19 -2.66
C GLY A 276 3.94 4.97 -3.57
N VAL A 277 4.93 4.12 -3.27
CA VAL A 277 5.15 2.84 -3.96
C VAL A 277 5.17 1.70 -2.95
N LYS A 278 4.43 0.61 -3.24
CA LYS A 278 4.38 -0.59 -2.40
C LYS A 278 4.76 -1.83 -3.22
N PRO A 279 6.02 -2.26 -3.24
CA PRO A 279 6.33 -3.59 -3.71
C PRO A 279 5.74 -4.65 -2.77
N ALA A 280 5.13 -5.68 -3.35
CA ALA A 280 4.51 -6.77 -2.63
C ALA A 280 4.76 -8.11 -3.32
N GLY A 281 5.00 -9.15 -2.51
CA GLY A 281 5.34 -10.49 -2.98
C GLY A 281 6.80 -10.64 -3.44
N GLY A 282 7.44 -11.73 -3.05
CA GLY A 282 8.80 -12.04 -3.49
C GLY A 282 9.94 -11.43 -2.68
N ILE A 283 9.69 -10.41 -1.85
CA ILE A 283 10.69 -9.77 -0.98
C ILE A 283 10.69 -10.52 0.36
N LYS A 284 11.72 -11.33 0.60
CA LYS A 284 11.75 -12.24 1.75
C LYS A 284 12.93 -12.04 2.69
N THR A 285 13.99 -11.38 2.22
CA THR A 285 15.22 -11.25 2.98
C THR A 285 15.61 -9.78 3.23
N THR A 286 16.32 -9.54 4.30
CA THR A 286 16.95 -8.25 4.60
C THR A 286 17.78 -7.73 3.43
N LYS A 287 18.47 -8.63 2.72
CA LYS A 287 19.25 -8.27 1.53
C LYS A 287 18.34 -7.70 0.43
N ASP A 288 17.17 -8.28 0.23
CA ASP A 288 16.21 -7.78 -0.76
C ASP A 288 15.65 -6.43 -0.34
N ALA A 289 15.26 -6.26 0.93
CA ALA A 289 14.82 -4.98 1.45
C ALA A 289 15.87 -3.87 1.28
N VAL A 290 17.14 -4.15 1.64
CA VAL A 290 18.25 -3.21 1.48
C VAL A 290 18.44 -2.79 0.02
N LYS A 291 18.33 -3.72 -0.95
CA LYS A 291 18.41 -3.37 -2.37
C LYS A 291 17.32 -2.36 -2.79
N HIS A 292 16.11 -2.53 -2.26
CA HIS A 292 15.02 -1.59 -2.51
C HIS A 292 15.30 -0.23 -1.85
N LEU A 293 15.77 -0.19 -0.60
CA LEU A 293 16.13 1.07 0.06
C LEU A 293 17.23 1.83 -0.70
N VAL A 294 18.25 1.13 -1.19
CA VAL A 294 19.28 1.73 -2.06
C VAL A 294 18.65 2.30 -3.33
N MET A 295 17.78 1.54 -3.98
CA MET A 295 17.10 1.98 -5.20
C MET A 295 16.23 3.22 -4.97
N ILE A 296 15.46 3.25 -3.88
CA ILE A 296 14.64 4.41 -3.51
C ILE A 296 15.51 5.65 -3.36
N ASN A 297 16.57 5.55 -2.57
CA ASN A 297 17.46 6.68 -2.32
C ASN A 297 18.08 7.24 -3.61
N GLU A 298 18.48 6.36 -4.51
CA GLU A 298 19.17 6.75 -5.75
C GLU A 298 18.22 7.27 -6.85
N VAL A 299 16.96 6.83 -6.85
CA VAL A 299 15.99 7.14 -7.92
C VAL A 299 15.03 8.25 -7.52
N ALA A 300 14.49 8.16 -6.31
CA ALA A 300 13.45 9.06 -5.83
C ALA A 300 13.95 10.05 -4.76
N GLY A 301 15.08 9.74 -4.12
CA GLY A 301 15.66 10.56 -3.06
C GLY A 301 15.36 10.05 -1.66
N SER A 302 16.10 10.58 -0.68
CA SER A 302 15.99 10.19 0.73
C SER A 302 14.61 10.41 1.34
N ASP A 303 13.87 11.39 0.83
CA ASP A 303 12.52 11.74 1.32
C ASP A 303 11.51 10.60 1.15
N TRP A 304 11.77 9.67 0.20
CA TRP A 304 10.95 8.46 0.03
C TRP A 304 11.31 7.32 0.99
N LEU A 305 12.37 7.46 1.78
CA LEU A 305 12.74 6.49 2.82
C LEU A 305 11.87 6.68 4.08
N SER A 306 10.57 6.67 3.90
CA SER A 306 9.53 6.86 4.91
C SER A 306 8.35 5.93 4.64
N PRO A 307 7.67 5.42 5.69
CA PRO A 307 6.45 4.63 5.51
C PRO A 307 5.32 5.40 4.83
N ASP A 308 5.38 6.74 4.79
CA ASP A 308 4.40 7.56 4.09
C ASP A 308 4.49 7.43 2.56
N TRP A 309 5.67 7.02 2.04
CA TRP A 309 5.93 7.01 0.61
C TRP A 309 6.43 5.67 0.07
N PHE A 310 6.85 4.77 0.96
CA PHE A 310 7.27 3.45 0.55
C PHE A 310 6.91 2.39 1.59
N ARG A 311 6.32 1.27 1.13
CA ARG A 311 5.91 0.16 1.97
C ARG A 311 6.39 -1.17 1.40
N PHE A 312 6.76 -2.10 2.26
CA PHE A 312 6.98 -3.50 1.91
C PHE A 312 5.74 -4.32 2.23
N GLY A 313 5.01 -4.78 1.22
CA GLY A 313 3.92 -5.75 1.42
C GLY A 313 4.49 -7.15 1.64
N ALA A 314 4.60 -7.59 2.88
CA ALA A 314 5.29 -8.82 3.21
C ALA A 314 4.77 -9.47 4.50
N SER A 315 5.02 -10.79 4.62
CA SER A 315 4.86 -11.56 5.86
C SER A 315 6.23 -11.99 6.41
N SER A 316 6.93 -12.86 5.70
CA SER A 316 8.18 -13.47 6.17
C SER A 316 9.39 -12.52 6.21
N LEU A 317 9.37 -11.40 5.50
CA LEU A 317 10.45 -10.41 5.50
C LEU A 317 10.75 -9.90 6.91
N LEU A 318 9.71 -9.62 7.70
CA LEU A 318 9.88 -9.10 9.06
C LEU A 318 10.71 -10.05 9.92
N ASN A 319 10.50 -11.36 9.79
CA ASN A 319 11.27 -12.36 10.54
C ASN A 319 12.77 -12.31 10.20
N ASP A 320 13.10 -12.21 8.90
CA ASP A 320 14.52 -12.11 8.49
C ASP A 320 15.15 -10.79 8.96
N LEU A 321 14.41 -9.67 8.90
CA LEU A 321 14.87 -8.38 9.43
C LEU A 321 15.18 -8.48 10.93
N LEU A 322 14.29 -9.10 11.72
CA LEU A 322 14.48 -9.29 13.15
C LEU A 322 15.69 -10.17 13.47
N LEU A 323 15.89 -11.28 12.75
CA LEU A 323 17.08 -12.14 12.91
C LEU A 323 18.36 -11.40 12.57
N GLN A 324 18.40 -10.60 11.51
CA GLN A 324 19.57 -9.81 11.15
C GLN A 324 19.82 -8.67 12.15
N ARG A 325 18.75 -8.05 12.68
CA ARG A 325 18.83 -7.04 13.73
C ARG A 325 19.43 -7.62 15.01
N GLN A 326 18.95 -8.78 15.44
CA GLN A 326 19.47 -9.51 16.60
C GLN A 326 20.95 -9.89 16.42
N LYS A 327 21.34 -10.36 15.21
CA LYS A 327 22.74 -10.64 14.90
C LYS A 327 23.63 -9.41 15.04
N LEU A 328 23.18 -8.24 14.58
CA LEU A 328 23.95 -7.00 14.72
C LEU A 328 24.14 -6.61 16.20
N ARG A 329 23.13 -6.85 17.04
CA ARG A 329 23.17 -6.54 18.46
C ARG A 329 24.01 -7.51 19.27
N THR A 330 23.91 -8.80 18.99
CA THR A 330 24.54 -9.86 19.81
C THR A 330 25.83 -10.42 19.26
N GLY A 331 26.10 -10.21 17.97
CA GLY A 331 27.20 -10.81 17.23
C GLY A 331 26.95 -12.25 16.77
N HIS A 332 25.85 -12.89 17.18
CA HIS A 332 25.51 -14.27 16.90
C HIS A 332 24.26 -14.43 16.06
N TYR A 333 24.21 -15.45 15.20
CA TYR A 333 23.00 -15.83 14.51
C TYR A 333 22.06 -16.56 15.48
N SER A 334 20.79 -16.21 15.45
CA SER A 334 19.72 -16.91 16.14
C SER A 334 18.96 -17.81 15.16
N GLY A 335 18.41 -18.90 15.65
CA GLY A 335 17.53 -19.76 14.86
C GLY A 335 16.16 -19.12 14.61
N PRO A 336 15.37 -19.69 13.69
CA PRO A 336 14.03 -19.20 13.38
C PRO A 336 13.08 -19.25 14.59
N ASP A 337 13.39 -20.08 15.61
CA ASP A 337 12.60 -20.23 16.83
C ASP A 337 12.61 -18.97 17.74
N HIS A 338 13.49 -18.00 17.44
CA HIS A 338 13.55 -16.73 18.15
C HIS A 338 12.58 -15.66 17.63
N VAL A 339 11.86 -15.95 16.57
CA VAL A 339 10.81 -15.07 16.03
C VAL A 339 9.50 -15.82 15.95
N SER A 340 8.40 -15.16 16.22
CA SER A 340 7.08 -15.78 16.09
C SER A 340 6.82 -16.16 14.63
N VAL A 341 6.30 -17.37 14.41
CA VAL A 341 5.81 -17.81 13.11
C VAL A 341 4.38 -17.30 12.97
N ASP A 342 4.07 -16.69 11.81
CA ASP A 342 2.75 -16.14 11.49
C ASP A 342 1.77 -17.25 11.09
#